data_8b968f74070a45c15455b9025350e364
#
_entry.id   8b968f74070a45c15455b9025350e364
#
_cell.length_a   1.000
_cell.length_b   1.000
_cell.length_c   1.000
_cell.angle_alpha   90.00
_cell.angle_beta   90.00
_cell.angle_gamma   90.00
#
_symmetry.space_group_name_H-M   'P 1'
#
loop_
_entity.id
_entity.type
_entity.pdbx_description
1 polymer ?
#
loop_
_entity_poly.entity_id
_entity_poly.type
_entity_poly.pdbx_seq_one_letter_code
_entity_poly.pdbx_strand_id
1 'polypeptide(L)'
;VVNVAALLLVLGGSVIGTEMPLTVTQILWVNLIMDTFAALALASLPPSHEVMKDKPRKASDFIINKSIGFGILFCGIVFFLVMFALLVYCERRGKGGVDVHELTMFFTTFVMIQFWNLFNAKALMSHHTAFRHFLKDKGMILVLVLVLVGQWIIVTFGGEMFRTTPLSLHEWLLIIGSTSVVLWVGELWRGFKRMIAKRR
;
A
#
# COMPACT_ATOMS: atom_id res chain seq x y z
N VAL A 1 -3.29 2.46 7.26
CA VAL A 1 -2.20 1.47 7.06
C VAL A 1 -0.95 2.19 6.57
N VAL A 2 -1.03 2.95 5.47
CA VAL A 2 0.10 3.66 4.84
C VAL A 2 0.85 4.54 5.84
N ASN A 3 0.14 5.46 6.51
CA ASN A 3 0.74 6.42 7.44
C ASN A 3 1.34 5.76 8.68
N VAL A 4 0.74 4.65 9.15
CA VAL A 4 1.32 3.86 10.25
C VAL A 4 2.65 3.25 9.82
N ALA A 5 2.71 2.63 8.65
CA ALA A 5 3.94 2.04 8.13
C ALA A 5 5.02 3.11 7.87
N ALA A 6 4.65 4.24 7.25
CA ALA A 6 5.58 5.35 6.98
C ALA A 6 6.16 5.94 8.27
N LEU A 7 5.31 6.22 9.27
CA LEU A 7 5.75 6.73 10.56
C LEU A 7 6.72 5.78 11.26
N LEU A 8 6.39 4.49 11.30
CA LEU A 8 7.25 3.47 11.91
C LEU A 8 8.57 3.32 11.16
N LEU A 9 8.58 3.48 9.82
CA LEU A 9 9.81 3.44 9.02
C LEU A 9 10.73 4.62 9.33
N VAL A 10 10.17 5.83 9.43
CA VAL A 10 10.96 7.02 9.78
C VAL A 10 11.53 6.89 11.18
N LEU A 11 10.71 6.47 12.16
CA LEU A 11 11.16 6.24 13.53
C LEU A 11 12.21 5.11 13.60
N GLY A 12 11.95 3.99 12.94
CA GLY A 12 12.87 2.85 12.90
C GLY A 12 14.20 3.19 12.25
N GLY A 13 14.20 3.91 11.13
CA GLY A 13 15.41 4.42 10.48
C GLY A 13 16.21 5.35 11.37
N SER A 14 15.53 6.26 12.06
CA SER A 14 16.16 7.18 13.03
C SER A 14 16.83 6.46 14.18
N VAL A 15 16.23 5.38 14.69
CA VAL A 15 16.81 4.57 15.80
C VAL A 15 18.07 3.83 15.37
N ILE A 16 18.14 3.36 14.12
CA ILE A 16 19.35 2.67 13.62
C ILE A 16 20.43 3.66 13.17
N GLY A 17 20.10 4.97 13.08
CA GLY A 17 21.04 5.98 12.62
C GLY A 17 21.20 6.04 11.11
N THR A 18 20.27 5.45 10.34
CA THR A 18 20.25 5.58 8.90
C THR A 18 19.76 6.96 8.47
N GLU A 19 20.22 7.44 7.32
CA GLU A 19 19.59 8.58 6.66
C GLU A 19 18.09 8.29 6.45
N MET A 20 17.27 9.36 6.41
CA MET A 20 15.82 9.22 6.24
C MET A 20 15.49 8.29 5.07
N PRO A 21 14.84 7.14 5.31
CA PRO A 21 14.54 6.17 4.26
C PRO A 21 13.49 6.68 3.26
N LEU A 22 12.68 7.64 3.70
CA LEU A 22 11.70 8.36 2.87
C LEU A 22 11.85 9.85 3.10
N THR A 23 11.94 10.63 2.02
CA THR A 23 11.97 12.09 2.11
C THR A 23 10.58 12.67 2.38
N VAL A 24 10.54 13.91 2.87
CA VAL A 24 9.26 14.62 3.11
C VAL A 24 8.43 14.72 1.83
N THR A 25 9.06 15.01 0.69
CA THR A 25 8.40 15.07 -0.63
C THR A 25 7.81 13.73 -1.05
N GLN A 26 8.51 12.63 -0.78
CA GLN A 26 8.01 11.28 -1.04
C GLN A 26 6.79 10.94 -0.15
N ILE A 27 6.84 11.30 1.13
CA ILE A 27 5.72 11.10 2.06
C ILE A 27 4.51 11.94 1.63
N LEU A 28 4.72 13.19 1.23
CA LEU A 28 3.65 14.05 0.71
C LEU A 28 3.03 13.48 -0.57
N TRP A 29 3.84 12.94 -1.47
CA TRP A 29 3.34 12.26 -2.66
C TRP A 29 2.44 11.07 -2.31
N VAL A 30 2.92 10.19 -1.43
CA VAL A 30 2.15 9.03 -0.99
C VAL A 30 0.84 9.45 -0.35
N ASN A 31 0.84 10.45 0.53
CA ASN A 31 -0.37 10.94 1.18
C ASN A 31 -1.33 11.57 0.19
N LEU A 32 -0.83 12.40 -0.76
CA LEU A 32 -1.70 13.04 -1.75
C LEU A 32 -2.38 12.00 -2.65
N ILE A 33 -1.62 11.06 -3.20
CA ILE A 33 -2.14 10.10 -4.18
C ILE A 33 -2.89 8.96 -3.48
N MET A 34 -2.30 8.37 -2.44
CA MET A 34 -2.87 7.16 -1.83
C MET A 34 -4.00 7.50 -0.86
N ASP A 35 -3.88 8.54 -0.05
CA ASP A 35 -4.92 8.86 0.93
C ASP A 35 -6.08 9.64 0.27
N THR A 36 -5.78 10.58 -0.62
CA THR A 36 -6.83 11.42 -1.22
C THR A 36 -7.52 10.70 -2.38
N PHE A 37 -6.77 10.33 -3.41
CA PHE A 37 -7.37 9.75 -4.63
C PHE A 37 -7.83 8.31 -4.41
N ALA A 38 -7.10 7.50 -3.64
CA ALA A 38 -7.53 6.15 -3.31
C ALA A 38 -8.78 6.14 -2.44
N ALA A 39 -8.88 7.05 -1.45
CA ALA A 39 -10.08 7.20 -0.65
C ALA A 39 -11.27 7.63 -1.51
N LEU A 40 -11.09 8.57 -2.45
CA LEU A 40 -12.12 9.00 -3.39
C LEU A 40 -12.58 7.84 -4.29
N ALA A 41 -11.63 7.05 -4.81
CA ALA A 41 -11.94 5.89 -5.63
C ALA A 41 -12.75 4.84 -4.86
N LEU A 42 -12.36 4.55 -3.61
CA LEU A 42 -13.10 3.62 -2.76
C LEU A 42 -14.48 4.16 -2.37
N ALA A 43 -14.61 5.46 -2.11
CA ALA A 43 -15.88 6.09 -1.78
C ALA A 43 -16.85 6.12 -2.97
N SER A 44 -16.36 6.10 -4.21
CA SER A 44 -17.17 6.08 -5.42
C SER A 44 -17.70 4.68 -5.80
N LEU A 45 -17.29 3.63 -5.09
CA LEU A 45 -17.77 2.28 -5.34
C LEU A 45 -19.27 2.15 -5.01
N PRO A 46 -20.06 1.50 -5.88
CA PRO A 46 -21.46 1.27 -5.59
C PRO A 46 -21.63 0.38 -4.35
N PRO A 47 -22.66 0.62 -3.52
CA PRO A 47 -22.94 -0.20 -2.35
C PRO A 47 -23.19 -1.66 -2.76
N SER A 48 -22.63 -2.60 -2.01
CA SER A 48 -22.90 -4.02 -2.27
C SER A 48 -24.31 -4.38 -1.79
N HIS A 49 -24.98 -5.31 -2.49
CA HIS A 49 -26.30 -5.82 -2.07
C HIS A 49 -26.28 -6.45 -0.68
N GLU A 50 -25.10 -6.86 -0.18
CA GLU A 50 -24.93 -7.47 1.15
C GLU A 50 -25.06 -6.44 2.26
N VAL A 51 -24.63 -5.19 2.02
CA VAL A 51 -24.76 -4.09 2.98
C VAL A 51 -26.23 -3.80 3.31
N MET A 52 -27.14 -4.04 2.38
CA MET A 52 -28.59 -3.85 2.61
C MET A 52 -29.20 -4.91 3.56
N LYS A 53 -28.48 -6.00 3.85
CA LYS A 53 -28.90 -7.04 4.78
C LYS A 53 -28.37 -6.79 6.20
N ASP A 54 -27.39 -5.91 6.34
CA ASP A 54 -26.80 -5.57 7.63
C ASP A 54 -27.71 -4.60 8.41
N LYS A 55 -27.72 -4.74 9.74
CA LYS A 55 -28.43 -3.81 10.60
C LYS A 55 -27.80 -2.41 10.52
N PRO A 56 -28.64 -1.33 10.52
CA PRO A 56 -28.14 0.02 10.57
C PRO A 56 -27.19 0.24 11.74
N ARG A 57 -26.07 0.92 11.52
CA ARG A 57 -25.16 1.33 12.59
C ARG A 57 -25.83 2.40 13.47
N LYS A 58 -25.58 2.34 14.76
CA LYS A 58 -26.01 3.40 15.67
C LYS A 58 -25.19 4.67 15.40
N ALA A 59 -25.79 5.84 15.51
CA ALA A 59 -25.10 7.13 15.30
C ALA A 59 -23.94 7.36 16.31
N SER A 60 -23.96 6.64 17.44
CA SER A 60 -22.90 6.66 18.46
C SER A 60 -21.74 5.69 18.20
N ASP A 61 -21.82 4.84 17.18
CA ASP A 61 -20.79 3.86 16.91
C ASP A 61 -19.58 4.53 16.23
N PHE A 62 -18.38 4.28 16.74
CA PHE A 62 -17.14 4.74 16.12
C PHE A 62 -16.99 4.14 14.72
N ILE A 63 -16.55 4.97 13.75
CA ILE A 63 -16.25 4.56 12.37
C ILE A 63 -15.19 3.46 12.37
N ILE A 64 -14.15 3.63 13.20
CA ILE A 64 -13.09 2.62 13.40
C ILE A 64 -13.48 1.79 14.63
N ASN A 65 -14.08 0.64 14.37
CA ASN A 65 -14.33 -0.34 15.43
C ASN A 65 -13.03 -1.10 15.78
N LYS A 66 -13.05 -1.86 16.91
CA LYS A 66 -11.86 -2.61 17.39
C LYS A 66 -11.30 -3.58 16.34
N SER A 67 -12.15 -4.20 15.54
CA SER A 67 -11.73 -5.14 14.49
C SER A 67 -11.03 -4.44 13.33
N ILE A 68 -11.56 -3.30 12.88
CA ILE A 68 -10.95 -2.48 11.81
C ILE A 68 -9.64 -1.88 12.32
N GLY A 69 -9.62 -1.33 13.54
CA GLY A 69 -8.42 -0.76 14.15
C GLY A 69 -7.29 -1.78 14.28
N PHE A 70 -7.59 -2.99 14.74
CA PHE A 70 -6.63 -4.09 14.83
C PHE A 70 -6.11 -4.47 13.42
N GLY A 71 -6.99 -4.57 12.42
CA GLY A 71 -6.59 -4.86 11.05
C GLY A 71 -5.64 -3.80 10.46
N ILE A 72 -5.93 -2.52 10.68
CA ILE A 72 -5.06 -1.40 10.25
C ILE A 72 -3.69 -1.49 10.91
N LEU A 73 -3.65 -1.72 12.23
CA LEU A 73 -2.41 -1.80 12.99
C LEU A 73 -1.58 -3.01 12.57
N PHE A 74 -2.22 -4.18 12.46
CA PHE A 74 -1.56 -5.42 12.04
C PHE A 74 -0.95 -5.30 10.64
N CYS A 75 -1.72 -4.85 9.65
CA CYS A 75 -1.21 -4.64 8.31
C CYS A 75 -0.10 -3.57 8.26
N GLY A 76 -0.25 -2.49 9.04
CA GLY A 76 0.76 -1.44 9.14
C GLY A 76 2.09 -1.95 9.72
N ILE A 77 2.03 -2.77 10.78
CA ILE A 77 3.20 -3.41 11.38
C ILE A 77 3.85 -4.41 10.40
N VAL A 78 3.06 -5.23 9.72
CA VAL A 78 3.60 -6.19 8.74
C VAL A 78 4.32 -5.45 7.60
N PHE A 79 3.74 -4.39 7.06
CA PHE A 79 4.38 -3.59 6.01
C PHE A 79 5.64 -2.90 6.52
N PHE A 80 5.60 -2.37 7.75
CA PHE A 80 6.77 -1.82 8.39
C PHE A 80 7.88 -2.87 8.51
N LEU A 81 7.59 -4.06 9.02
CA LEU A 81 8.61 -5.11 9.20
C LEU A 81 9.25 -5.54 7.87
N VAL A 82 8.45 -5.70 6.81
CA VAL A 82 8.95 -6.04 5.48
C VAL A 82 9.87 -4.94 4.95
N MET A 83 9.42 -3.69 5.01
CA MET A 83 10.19 -2.55 4.53
C MET A 83 11.42 -2.28 5.38
N PHE A 84 11.32 -2.46 6.70
CA PHE A 84 12.43 -2.30 7.62
C PHE A 84 13.51 -3.37 7.38
N ALA A 85 13.11 -4.62 7.15
CA ALA A 85 14.04 -5.68 6.78
C ALA A 85 14.76 -5.36 5.45
N LEU A 86 14.04 -4.81 4.47
CA LEU A 86 14.62 -4.36 3.21
C LEU A 86 15.61 -3.20 3.43
N LEU A 87 15.27 -2.22 4.28
CA LEU A 87 16.16 -1.10 4.63
C LEU A 87 17.47 -1.60 5.25
N VAL A 88 17.36 -2.46 6.26
CA VAL A 88 18.53 -3.06 6.93
C VAL A 88 19.36 -3.90 5.95
N TYR A 89 18.71 -4.59 5.02
CA TYR A 89 19.42 -5.35 4.00
C TYR A 89 20.22 -4.45 3.05
N CYS A 90 19.62 -3.36 2.54
CA CYS A 90 20.32 -2.37 1.71
C CYS A 90 21.49 -1.74 2.45
N GLU A 91 21.29 -1.34 3.70
CA GLU A 91 22.34 -0.72 4.52
C GLU A 91 23.53 -1.64 4.77
N ARG A 92 23.28 -2.94 5.01
CA ARG A 92 24.36 -3.93 5.21
C ARG A 92 25.13 -4.25 3.94
N ARG A 93 24.53 -4.06 2.77
CA ARG A 93 25.20 -4.23 1.46
C ARG A 93 26.04 -3.01 1.06
N GLY A 94 25.61 -1.81 1.43
CA GLY A 94 26.30 -0.57 1.13
C GLY A 94 27.57 -0.41 1.98
N LYS A 95 28.74 -0.30 1.35
CA LYS A 95 30.02 -0.08 2.04
C LYS A 95 30.25 1.36 2.51
N GLY A 96 29.20 2.20 2.58
CA GLY A 96 29.35 3.61 2.95
C GLY A 96 28.02 4.39 3.03
N GLY A 97 26.91 3.72 3.25
CA GLY A 97 25.57 4.28 3.29
C GLY A 97 24.70 3.75 2.15
N VAL A 98 23.39 4.02 2.23
CA VAL A 98 22.44 3.59 1.19
C VAL A 98 22.52 4.53 -0.01
N ASP A 99 22.76 3.98 -1.19
CA ASP A 99 22.82 4.76 -2.43
C ASP A 99 21.45 5.33 -2.82
N VAL A 100 21.43 6.46 -3.53
CA VAL A 100 20.19 7.10 -4.03
C VAL A 100 19.39 6.14 -4.90
N HIS A 101 20.05 5.28 -5.65
CA HIS A 101 19.39 4.25 -6.46
C HIS A 101 18.67 3.22 -5.59
N GLU A 102 19.31 2.72 -4.53
CA GLU A 102 18.69 1.81 -3.56
C GLU A 102 17.51 2.46 -2.83
N LEU A 103 17.64 3.74 -2.44
CA LEU A 103 16.54 4.51 -1.86
C LEU A 103 15.37 4.69 -2.84
N THR A 104 15.65 4.84 -4.14
CA THR A 104 14.61 4.89 -5.17
C THR A 104 13.87 3.56 -5.30
N MET A 105 14.60 2.44 -5.28
CA MET A 105 14.00 1.11 -5.25
C MET A 105 13.16 0.91 -4.00
N PHE A 106 13.66 1.34 -2.84
CA PHE A 106 12.95 1.28 -1.58
C PHE A 106 11.64 2.08 -1.61
N PHE A 107 11.69 3.34 -2.05
CA PHE A 107 10.51 4.20 -2.19
C PHE A 107 9.49 3.61 -3.17
N THR A 108 9.95 3.13 -4.32
CA THR A 108 9.07 2.51 -5.33
C THR A 108 8.43 1.22 -4.80
N THR A 109 9.18 0.41 -4.05
CA THR A 109 8.66 -0.78 -3.38
C THR A 109 7.57 -0.41 -2.37
N PHE A 110 7.79 0.64 -1.57
CA PHE A 110 6.80 1.13 -0.61
C PHE A 110 5.50 1.54 -1.31
N VAL A 111 5.58 2.32 -2.40
CA VAL A 111 4.40 2.73 -3.18
C VAL A 111 3.69 1.53 -3.81
N MET A 112 4.43 0.56 -4.36
CA MET A 112 3.85 -0.63 -4.98
C MET A 112 3.17 -1.56 -3.97
N ILE A 113 3.67 -1.69 -2.75
CA ILE A 113 2.98 -2.40 -1.67
C ILE A 113 1.61 -1.76 -1.40
N GLN A 114 1.56 -0.43 -1.33
CA GLN A 114 0.30 0.29 -1.11
C GLN A 114 -0.64 0.20 -2.32
N PHE A 115 -0.09 0.23 -3.53
CA PHE A 115 -0.85 0.00 -4.76
C PHE A 115 -1.61 -1.34 -4.72
N TRP A 116 -0.93 -2.43 -4.36
CA TRP A 116 -1.56 -3.74 -4.22
C TRP A 116 -2.51 -3.82 -3.03
N ASN A 117 -2.19 -3.11 -1.94
CA ASN A 117 -3.06 -3.03 -0.78
C ASN A 117 -4.40 -2.31 -1.07
N LEU A 118 -4.44 -1.41 -2.06
CA LEU A 118 -5.69 -0.78 -2.49
C LEU A 118 -6.70 -1.81 -3.03
N PHE A 119 -6.24 -2.83 -3.75
CA PHE A 119 -7.10 -3.95 -4.17
C PHE A 119 -7.64 -4.74 -2.97
N ASN A 120 -6.79 -4.96 -1.96
CA ASN A 120 -7.22 -5.60 -0.73
C ASN A 120 -8.25 -4.76 0.03
N ALA A 121 -8.07 -3.43 0.07
CA ALA A 121 -9.02 -2.51 0.69
C ALA A 121 -10.38 -2.53 -0.02
N LYS A 122 -10.41 -2.54 -1.36
CA LYS A 122 -11.64 -2.72 -2.13
C LYS A 122 -12.38 -4.01 -1.76
N ALA A 123 -11.64 -5.11 -1.61
CA ALA A 123 -12.21 -6.41 -1.32
C ALA A 123 -12.59 -6.59 0.16
N LEU A 124 -12.12 -5.71 1.06
CA LEU A 124 -12.39 -5.80 2.50
C LEU A 124 -13.90 -5.67 2.82
N MET A 125 -14.60 -4.85 2.05
CA MET A 125 -16.04 -4.57 2.21
C MET A 125 -16.92 -5.52 1.39
N SER A 126 -16.35 -6.45 0.63
CA SER A 126 -17.08 -7.42 -0.16
C SER A 126 -16.61 -8.84 0.14
N HIS A 127 -17.55 -9.79 0.17
CA HIS A 127 -17.21 -11.22 0.29
C HIS A 127 -16.68 -11.82 -1.03
N HIS A 128 -16.39 -10.98 -2.03
CA HIS A 128 -15.93 -11.39 -3.34
C HIS A 128 -14.41 -11.16 -3.54
N THR A 129 -13.89 -11.64 -4.66
CA THR A 129 -12.48 -11.41 -5.06
C THR A 129 -12.24 -9.93 -5.36
N ALA A 130 -11.02 -9.44 -5.13
CA ALA A 130 -10.62 -8.06 -5.45
C ALA A 130 -10.82 -7.71 -6.94
N PHE A 131 -10.78 -8.71 -7.81
CA PHE A 131 -10.93 -8.55 -9.26
C PHE A 131 -12.39 -8.48 -9.74
N ARG A 132 -13.36 -8.84 -8.88
CA ARG A 132 -14.78 -8.81 -9.30
C ARG A 132 -15.20 -7.37 -9.62
N HIS A 133 -15.80 -7.19 -10.80
CA HIS A 133 -16.25 -5.92 -11.35
C HIS A 133 -15.13 -4.85 -11.50
N PHE A 134 -13.85 -5.26 -11.43
CA PHE A 134 -12.71 -4.33 -11.54
C PHE A 134 -12.82 -3.44 -12.79
N LEU A 135 -13.12 -4.02 -13.96
CA LEU A 135 -13.24 -3.26 -15.21
C LEU A 135 -14.45 -2.31 -15.26
N LYS A 136 -15.42 -2.46 -14.35
CA LYS A 136 -16.57 -1.56 -14.24
C LYS A 136 -16.30 -0.36 -13.35
N ASP A 137 -15.32 -0.44 -12.47
CA ASP A 137 -14.98 0.59 -11.50
C ASP A 137 -13.99 1.62 -12.09
N LYS A 138 -14.51 2.47 -12.99
CA LYS A 138 -13.70 3.47 -13.72
C LYS A 138 -12.90 4.39 -12.82
N GLY A 139 -13.45 4.79 -11.66
CA GLY A 139 -12.75 5.63 -10.68
C GLY A 139 -11.53 4.94 -10.10
N MET A 140 -11.64 3.66 -9.75
CA MET A 140 -10.51 2.90 -9.25
C MET A 140 -9.43 2.67 -10.30
N ILE A 141 -9.82 2.36 -11.55
CA ILE A 141 -8.87 2.20 -12.66
C ILE A 141 -8.12 3.52 -12.90
N LEU A 142 -8.83 4.64 -12.92
CA LEU A 142 -8.21 5.96 -13.09
C LEU A 142 -7.16 6.24 -12.02
N VAL A 143 -7.48 5.98 -10.74
CA VAL A 143 -6.54 6.19 -9.64
C VAL A 143 -5.33 5.26 -9.75
N LEU A 144 -5.53 3.99 -10.07
CA LEU A 144 -4.42 3.04 -10.26
C LEU A 144 -3.47 3.48 -11.39
N VAL A 145 -4.03 3.96 -12.51
CA VAL A 145 -3.24 4.50 -13.62
C VAL A 145 -2.50 5.77 -13.17
N LEU A 146 -3.17 6.68 -12.46
CA LEU A 146 -2.53 7.90 -11.93
C LEU A 146 -1.38 7.58 -10.98
N VAL A 147 -1.53 6.59 -10.10
CA VAL A 147 -0.46 6.14 -9.19
C VAL A 147 0.73 5.60 -9.98
N LEU A 148 0.49 4.72 -10.96
CA LEU A 148 1.58 4.11 -11.75
C LEU A 148 2.31 5.14 -12.61
N VAL A 149 1.55 5.96 -13.34
CA VAL A 149 2.12 7.00 -14.22
C VAL A 149 2.83 8.07 -13.40
N GLY A 150 2.22 8.52 -12.31
CA GLY A 150 2.83 9.51 -11.42
C GLY A 150 4.09 8.98 -10.75
N GLN A 151 4.10 7.74 -10.29
CA GLN A 151 5.29 7.11 -9.72
C GLN A 151 6.41 6.98 -10.77
N TRP A 152 6.06 6.59 -11.98
CA TRP A 152 7.03 6.52 -13.08
C TRP A 152 7.62 7.90 -13.40
N ILE A 153 6.79 8.95 -13.47
CA ILE A 153 7.24 10.33 -13.69
C ILE A 153 8.20 10.77 -12.59
N ILE A 154 7.84 10.55 -11.32
CA ILE A 154 8.67 10.95 -10.18
C ILE A 154 10.00 10.22 -10.18
N VAL A 155 10.00 8.91 -10.40
CA VAL A 155 11.21 8.10 -10.43
C VAL A 155 12.12 8.51 -11.59
N THR A 156 11.53 8.85 -12.75
CA THR A 156 12.31 9.18 -13.95
C THR A 156 12.79 10.64 -13.97
N PHE A 157 11.96 11.57 -13.52
CA PHE A 157 12.21 13.02 -13.68
C PHE A 157 12.30 13.77 -12.33
N GLY A 158 12.03 13.12 -11.20
CA GLY A 158 11.99 13.74 -9.88
C GLY A 158 13.34 14.23 -9.36
N GLY A 159 14.42 13.58 -9.77
CA GLY A 159 15.80 14.00 -9.50
C GLY A 159 16.05 14.37 -8.03
N GLU A 160 16.68 15.52 -7.80
CA GLU A 160 17.03 15.99 -6.45
C GLU A 160 15.80 16.28 -5.58
N MET A 161 14.70 16.76 -6.17
CA MET A 161 13.49 17.13 -5.43
C MET A 161 12.87 15.93 -4.69
N PHE A 162 12.85 14.77 -5.34
CA PHE A 162 12.34 13.51 -4.77
C PHE A 162 13.47 12.58 -4.33
N ARG A 163 14.72 12.97 -4.51
CA ARG A 163 15.89 12.11 -4.24
C ARG A 163 15.74 10.76 -4.93
N THR A 164 15.49 10.81 -6.25
CA THR A 164 15.26 9.62 -7.08
C THR A 164 16.20 9.58 -8.27
N THR A 165 16.48 8.36 -8.74
CA THR A 165 17.20 8.05 -9.97
C THR A 165 16.33 7.16 -10.86
N PRO A 166 16.43 7.25 -12.20
CA PRO A 166 15.68 6.39 -13.09
C PRO A 166 15.96 4.91 -12.83
N LEU A 167 14.88 4.11 -12.75
CA LEU A 167 14.96 2.66 -12.62
C LEU A 167 14.85 1.99 -13.99
N SER A 168 15.58 0.89 -14.18
CA SER A 168 15.49 0.05 -15.37
C SER A 168 14.14 -0.68 -15.43
N LEU A 169 13.73 -1.10 -16.63
CA LEU A 169 12.50 -1.90 -16.80
C LEU A 169 12.55 -3.22 -15.99
N HIS A 170 13.72 -3.84 -15.89
CA HIS A 170 13.91 -5.06 -15.11
C HIS A 170 13.63 -4.82 -13.61
N GLU A 171 14.12 -3.72 -13.04
CA GLU A 171 13.87 -3.35 -11.64
C GLU A 171 12.40 -3.05 -11.39
N TRP A 172 11.73 -2.35 -12.31
CA TRP A 172 10.29 -2.13 -12.26
C TRP A 172 9.51 -3.45 -12.22
N LEU A 173 9.83 -4.39 -13.11
CA LEU A 173 9.17 -5.70 -13.16
C LEU A 173 9.43 -6.51 -11.89
N LEU A 174 10.64 -6.47 -11.34
CA LEU A 174 10.97 -7.14 -10.08
C LEU A 174 10.19 -6.54 -8.91
N ILE A 175 10.11 -5.20 -8.82
CA ILE A 175 9.37 -4.53 -7.74
C ILE A 175 7.88 -4.83 -7.86
N ILE A 176 7.28 -4.68 -9.03
CA ILE A 176 5.87 -4.97 -9.26
C ILE A 176 5.56 -6.43 -8.96
N GLY A 177 6.38 -7.35 -9.44
CA GLY A 177 6.21 -8.79 -9.24
C GLY A 177 6.34 -9.20 -7.77
N SER A 178 7.41 -8.77 -7.09
CA SER A 178 7.65 -9.11 -5.68
C SER A 178 6.59 -8.52 -4.75
N THR A 179 6.18 -7.28 -4.96
CA THR A 179 5.17 -6.61 -4.14
C THR A 179 3.76 -7.14 -4.37
N SER A 180 3.47 -7.77 -5.52
CA SER A 180 2.17 -8.39 -5.82
C SER A 180 1.79 -9.50 -4.82
N VAL A 181 2.76 -10.06 -4.09
CA VAL A 181 2.53 -11.03 -3.01
C VAL A 181 1.52 -10.48 -1.98
N VAL A 182 1.50 -9.17 -1.73
CA VAL A 182 0.52 -8.52 -0.83
C VAL A 182 -0.92 -8.78 -1.28
N LEU A 183 -1.17 -8.69 -2.59
CA LEU A 183 -2.49 -8.98 -3.17
C LEU A 183 -2.85 -10.46 -3.01
N TRP A 184 -1.92 -11.36 -3.36
CA TRP A 184 -2.15 -12.81 -3.33
C TRP A 184 -2.38 -13.33 -1.90
N VAL A 185 -1.63 -12.83 -0.92
CA VAL A 185 -1.87 -13.16 0.50
C VAL A 185 -3.27 -12.74 0.92
N GLY A 186 -3.73 -11.55 0.52
CA GLY A 186 -5.09 -11.09 0.78
C GLY A 186 -6.15 -11.99 0.13
N GLU A 187 -5.94 -12.43 -1.13
CA GLU A 187 -6.86 -13.34 -1.81
C GLU A 187 -6.92 -14.72 -1.17
N LEU A 188 -5.77 -15.30 -0.82
CA LEU A 188 -5.69 -16.59 -0.13
C LEU A 188 -6.44 -16.54 1.21
N TRP A 189 -6.26 -15.48 1.99
CA TRP A 189 -6.95 -15.29 3.26
C TRP A 189 -8.49 -15.21 3.09
N ARG A 190 -8.94 -14.46 2.08
CA ARG A 190 -10.37 -14.39 1.73
C ARG A 190 -10.91 -15.73 1.25
N GLY A 191 -10.15 -16.46 0.43
CA GLY A 191 -10.49 -17.81 -0.01
C GLY A 191 -10.67 -18.78 1.15
N PHE A 192 -9.73 -18.75 2.10
CA PHE A 192 -9.79 -19.58 3.31
C PHE A 192 -11.02 -19.27 4.19
N LYS A 193 -11.31 -17.98 4.42
CA LYS A 193 -12.52 -17.56 5.15
C LYS A 193 -13.81 -18.06 4.49
N ARG A 194 -13.88 -18.03 3.16
CA ARG A 194 -15.06 -18.54 2.42
C ARG A 194 -15.23 -20.04 2.55
N MET A 195 -14.13 -20.81 2.53
CA MET A 195 -14.19 -22.26 2.72
C MET A 195 -14.72 -22.63 4.10
N ILE A 196 -14.30 -21.92 5.14
CA ILE A 196 -14.79 -22.13 6.51
C ILE A 196 -16.27 -21.74 6.63
N ALA A 197 -16.68 -20.62 6.02
CA ALA A 197 -18.08 -20.17 6.05
C ALA A 197 -19.05 -21.10 5.32
N LYS A 198 -18.59 -21.83 4.29
CA LYS A 198 -19.40 -22.84 3.58
C LYS A 198 -19.56 -24.17 4.37
N ARG A 199 -18.72 -24.42 5.36
CA ARG A 199 -18.77 -25.65 6.19
C ARG A 199 -19.61 -25.49 7.45
N ARG A 200 -20.08 -24.29 7.73
CA ARG A 200 -21.07 -23.97 8.79
C ARG A 200 -22.46 -23.73 8.18
#